data_de116189a2dccdfffbcc98edaf698cb0
#
_entry.id   de116189a2dccdfffbcc98edaf698cb0
#
_cell.length_a   1.000
_cell.length_b   1.000
_cell.length_c   1.000
_cell.angle_alpha   90.00
_cell.angle_beta   90.00
_cell.angle_gamma   90.00
#
_symmetry.space_group_name_H-M   'P 1'
#
loop_
_entity.id
_entity.type
_entity.pdbx_description
1 polymer ?
#
loop_
_entity_poly.entity_id
_entity_poly.type
_entity_poly.pdbx_seq_one_letter_code
_entity_poly.pdbx_strand_id
1 'polypeptide(L)'
;MKDKEFRMSAKTLILPLFLILLCCVFGCRNKHHTEKNETAHDLPQIKDSGELVVLTLYSSTSYFIYRGQEMGFQYELSEQFAKSLGLKLRIEVARNVRELIQKLQSGEGDMIAYNLPITKEWKDSLLYCGEDIITHQVIVQQGNGKHKPLKDVTELIGKDIYVKPGKYYDRLVNLNNELGGGIHIHKITGDSVTAEDLITQVAQGKIPYTVADNDLAKLNKTYYPNLNIDLSISFDQRSSWAVRKDSPELAAAATNWHKENMTSPAYTASMKRYFENSKMMPHSPI
;
A
#
# COMPACT_ATOMS: atom_id res chain seq x y z
N MET A 1 4.39 62.38 74.13
CA MET A 1 3.65 61.91 72.91
C MET A 1 3.66 60.41 72.99
N LYS A 2 2.47 59.78 73.04
CA LYS A 2 2.29 58.38 73.40
C LYS A 2 2.35 57.52 72.15
N ASP A 3 3.32 56.61 72.14
CA ASP A 3 3.37 55.52 71.15
C ASP A 3 2.24 54.51 71.45
N LYS A 4 1.34 54.30 70.45
CA LYS A 4 0.37 53.21 70.52
C LYS A 4 0.95 51.99 69.76
N GLU A 5 1.50 51.07 70.53
CA GLU A 5 1.79 49.74 70.05
C GLU A 5 0.48 49.04 69.65
N PHE A 6 0.37 48.67 68.34
CA PHE A 6 -0.74 47.89 67.85
C PHE A 6 -0.41 46.39 68.04
N ARG A 7 -0.85 45.80 69.16
CA ARG A 7 -0.75 44.38 69.45
C ARG A 7 -1.81 43.66 68.62
N MET A 8 -1.41 43.10 67.48
CA MET A 8 -2.25 42.15 66.77
C MET A 8 -2.41 40.84 67.53
N SER A 9 -3.64 40.45 67.82
CA SER A 9 -3.96 39.26 68.56
C SER A 9 -3.58 38.01 67.73
N ALA A 10 -2.92 37.03 68.34
CA ALA A 10 -2.51 35.75 67.73
C ALA A 10 -3.67 35.00 67.02
N LYS A 11 -4.91 35.29 67.46
CA LYS A 11 -6.10 34.69 66.83
C LYS A 11 -6.42 35.24 65.45
N THR A 12 -6.00 36.50 65.16
CA THR A 12 -6.25 37.10 63.81
C THR A 12 -5.22 36.64 62.78
N LEU A 13 -4.06 36.14 63.22
CA LEU A 13 -3.03 35.63 62.30
C LEU A 13 -3.23 34.17 61.89
N ILE A 14 -3.94 33.37 62.70
CA ILE A 14 -4.18 31.94 62.43
C ILE A 14 -5.24 31.75 61.39
N LEU A 15 -6.25 32.63 61.29
CA LEU A 15 -7.36 32.52 60.36
C LEU A 15 -6.92 32.64 58.88
N PRO A 16 -6.09 33.62 58.46
CA PRO A 16 -5.59 33.68 57.07
C PRO A 16 -4.61 32.56 56.75
N LEU A 17 -3.83 32.06 57.74
CA LEU A 17 -2.91 30.97 57.54
C LEU A 17 -3.65 29.63 57.26
N PHE A 18 -4.80 29.41 57.92
CA PHE A 18 -5.64 28.24 57.70
C PHE A 18 -6.36 28.28 56.35
N LEU A 19 -6.74 29.48 55.90
CA LEU A 19 -7.35 29.67 54.59
C LEU A 19 -6.37 29.41 53.43
N ILE A 20 -5.10 29.82 53.60
CA ILE A 20 -4.02 29.56 52.63
C ILE A 20 -3.67 28.06 52.61
N LEU A 21 -3.67 27.38 53.74
CA LEU A 21 -3.42 25.95 53.82
C LEU A 21 -4.57 25.13 53.17
N LEU A 22 -5.81 25.59 53.30
CA LEU A 22 -6.98 24.97 52.67
C LEU A 22 -6.96 25.11 51.15
N CYS A 23 -6.48 26.27 50.64
CA CYS A 23 -6.27 26.46 49.18
C CYS A 23 -5.16 25.57 48.63
N CYS A 24 -4.11 25.27 49.39
CA CYS A 24 -3.05 24.37 48.97
C CYS A 24 -3.50 22.89 48.88
N VAL A 25 -4.46 22.48 49.72
CA VAL A 25 -4.98 21.09 49.71
C VAL A 25 -5.98 20.86 48.55
N PHE A 26 -6.68 21.91 48.13
CA PHE A 26 -7.58 21.82 46.95
C PHE A 26 -6.88 22.12 45.62
N GLY A 27 -5.66 22.65 45.62
CA GLY A 27 -4.88 22.96 44.40
C GLY A 27 -4.09 21.79 43.81
N CYS A 28 -3.89 20.71 44.55
CA CYS A 28 -3.30 19.46 44.05
C CYS A 28 -4.36 18.46 43.63
N ARG A 29 -5.37 18.89 42.89
CA ARG A 29 -6.09 18.00 42.05
C ARG A 29 -5.20 17.78 40.83
N ASN A 30 -4.42 16.71 40.84
CA ASN A 30 -3.76 16.18 39.68
C ASN A 30 -4.76 16.27 38.53
N LYS A 31 -4.57 17.24 37.66
CA LYS A 31 -4.89 17.00 36.27
C LYS A 31 -4.00 15.83 35.89
N HIS A 32 -4.50 14.60 36.04
CA HIS A 32 -4.14 13.62 35.07
C HIS A 32 -4.34 14.35 33.75
N HIS A 33 -3.26 14.78 33.12
CA HIS A 33 -3.19 14.72 31.69
C HIS A 33 -3.51 13.26 31.40
N THR A 34 -4.78 12.97 31.20
CA THR A 34 -5.16 11.99 30.24
C THR A 34 -4.46 12.55 29.00
N GLU A 35 -3.26 12.00 28.67
CA GLU A 35 -2.88 11.93 27.29
C GLU A 35 -4.19 11.58 26.61
N LYS A 36 -4.73 12.48 25.81
CA LYS A 36 -5.59 12.08 24.73
C LYS A 36 -4.74 11.03 24.03
N ASN A 37 -4.94 9.76 24.35
CA ASN A 37 -4.74 8.74 23.38
C ASN A 37 -5.44 9.31 22.17
N GLU A 38 -4.67 9.73 21.18
CA GLU A 38 -5.20 9.94 19.86
C GLU A 38 -5.98 8.67 19.64
N THR A 39 -7.30 8.80 19.62
CA THR A 39 -8.20 7.66 19.69
C THR A 39 -7.86 6.85 18.48
N ALA A 40 -7.34 5.65 18.70
CA ALA A 40 -6.98 4.73 17.63
C ALA A 40 -8.12 4.75 16.61
N HIS A 41 -7.79 5.02 15.35
CA HIS A 41 -8.78 5.07 14.29
C HIS A 41 -8.89 3.66 13.68
N ASP A 42 -9.65 2.80 14.35
CA ASP A 42 -9.88 1.42 13.97
C ASP A 42 -11.31 1.20 13.45
N LEU A 43 -11.72 0.00 13.22
CA LEU A 43 -12.99 -0.38 12.60
C LEU A 43 -14.22 0.28 13.24
N PRO A 44 -14.35 0.41 14.58
CA PRO A 44 -15.50 1.10 15.17
C PRO A 44 -15.60 2.57 14.71
N GLN A 45 -14.49 3.32 14.73
CA GLN A 45 -14.47 4.72 14.31
C GLN A 45 -14.72 4.86 12.80
N ILE A 46 -14.22 3.93 11.99
CA ILE A 46 -14.49 3.87 10.55
C ILE A 46 -15.98 3.62 10.31
N LYS A 47 -16.61 2.70 11.04
CA LYS A 47 -18.04 2.45 10.95
C LYS A 47 -18.87 3.67 11.35
N ASP A 48 -18.47 4.40 12.37
CA ASP A 48 -19.13 5.63 12.79
C ASP A 48 -19.01 6.73 11.72
N SER A 49 -17.90 6.78 11.00
CA SER A 49 -17.72 7.73 9.87
C SER A 49 -18.56 7.37 8.65
N GLY A 50 -18.94 6.10 8.50
CA GLY A 50 -19.67 5.58 7.35
C GLY A 50 -18.85 5.40 6.08
N GLU A 51 -17.53 5.62 6.13
CA GLU A 51 -16.64 5.61 4.97
C GLU A 51 -15.35 4.82 5.28
N LEU A 52 -14.93 3.98 4.33
CA LEU A 52 -13.62 3.33 4.32
C LEU A 52 -12.73 4.02 3.29
N VAL A 53 -11.63 4.60 3.74
CA VAL A 53 -10.66 5.27 2.88
C VAL A 53 -9.53 4.31 2.54
N VAL A 54 -9.45 3.93 1.27
CA VAL A 54 -8.48 2.95 0.77
C VAL A 54 -7.40 3.65 -0.04
N LEU A 55 -6.17 3.40 0.34
CA LEU A 55 -4.97 3.87 -0.33
C LEU A 55 -4.49 2.82 -1.33
N THR A 56 -4.16 3.25 -2.55
CA THR A 56 -3.66 2.35 -3.59
C THR A 56 -2.74 3.09 -4.57
N LEU A 57 -2.20 2.37 -5.55
CA LEU A 57 -1.43 2.93 -6.65
C LEU A 57 -2.19 2.83 -7.96
N TYR A 58 -1.87 3.71 -8.89
CA TYR A 58 -2.41 3.66 -10.24
C TYR A 58 -1.77 2.53 -11.03
N SER A 59 -2.55 1.52 -11.37
CA SER A 59 -2.18 0.40 -12.27
C SER A 59 -3.40 -0.41 -12.67
N SER A 60 -3.30 -1.19 -13.73
CA SER A 60 -4.40 -2.05 -14.20
C SER A 60 -4.78 -3.17 -13.23
N THR A 61 -3.86 -3.60 -12.36
CA THR A 61 -4.14 -4.58 -11.31
C THR A 61 -4.69 -3.95 -10.04
N SER A 62 -4.45 -2.65 -9.80
CA SER A 62 -4.84 -1.97 -8.57
C SER A 62 -6.04 -1.07 -8.75
N TYR A 63 -5.86 0.07 -9.38
CA TYR A 63 -6.88 1.07 -9.60
C TYR A 63 -6.59 1.90 -10.85
N PHE A 64 -7.58 2.13 -11.69
CA PHE A 64 -7.51 3.03 -12.83
C PHE A 64 -8.91 3.53 -13.21
N ILE A 65 -8.96 4.59 -14.00
CA ILE A 65 -10.23 5.14 -14.52
C ILE A 65 -10.28 4.85 -16.03
N TYR A 66 -11.35 4.20 -16.45
CA TYR A 66 -11.62 3.98 -17.87
C TYR A 66 -13.00 4.51 -18.26
N ARG A 67 -13.02 5.45 -19.21
CA ARG A 67 -14.25 6.12 -19.66
C ARG A 67 -15.11 6.66 -18.51
N GLY A 68 -14.47 7.20 -17.48
CA GLY A 68 -15.14 7.74 -16.30
C GLY A 68 -15.59 6.68 -15.27
N GLN A 69 -15.27 5.41 -15.48
CA GLN A 69 -15.55 4.32 -14.53
C GLN A 69 -14.29 3.93 -13.78
N GLU A 70 -14.42 3.78 -12.48
CA GLU A 70 -13.35 3.25 -11.62
C GLU A 70 -13.24 1.74 -11.83
N MET A 71 -12.04 1.27 -12.03
CA MET A 71 -11.71 -0.13 -12.32
C MET A 71 -10.40 -0.53 -11.63
N GLY A 72 -10.12 -1.81 -11.61
CA GLY A 72 -8.91 -2.40 -11.05
C GLY A 72 -9.24 -3.55 -10.12
N PHE A 73 -8.38 -4.57 -10.09
CA PHE A 73 -8.65 -5.75 -9.26
C PHE A 73 -8.70 -5.41 -7.77
N GLN A 74 -7.71 -4.65 -7.28
CA GLN A 74 -7.68 -4.23 -5.87
C GLN A 74 -8.85 -3.29 -5.53
N TYR A 75 -9.24 -2.43 -6.47
CA TYR A 75 -10.42 -1.57 -6.32
C TYR A 75 -11.69 -2.39 -6.15
N GLU A 76 -11.94 -3.37 -7.02
CA GLU A 76 -13.15 -4.21 -6.95
C GLU A 76 -13.20 -5.03 -5.65
N LEU A 77 -12.07 -5.55 -5.17
CA LEU A 77 -12.02 -6.24 -3.88
C LEU A 77 -12.30 -5.27 -2.72
N SER A 78 -11.74 -4.06 -2.78
CA SER A 78 -11.99 -3.02 -1.77
C SER A 78 -13.47 -2.61 -1.73
N GLU A 79 -14.11 -2.50 -2.89
CA GLU A 79 -15.54 -2.20 -2.99
C GLU A 79 -16.39 -3.30 -2.38
N GLN A 80 -16.09 -4.56 -2.68
CA GLN A 80 -16.78 -5.72 -2.10
C GLN A 80 -16.58 -5.76 -0.57
N PHE A 81 -15.37 -5.50 -0.09
CA PHE A 81 -15.05 -5.45 1.33
C PHE A 81 -15.80 -4.31 2.05
N ALA A 82 -15.72 -3.08 1.53
CA ALA A 82 -16.44 -1.94 2.10
C ALA A 82 -17.95 -2.18 2.15
N LYS A 83 -18.53 -2.76 1.09
CA LYS A 83 -19.94 -3.13 1.02
C LYS A 83 -20.30 -4.16 2.09
N SER A 84 -19.44 -5.14 2.36
CA SER A 84 -19.67 -6.14 3.40
C SER A 84 -19.74 -5.54 4.80
N LEU A 85 -19.07 -4.40 5.01
CA LEU A 85 -19.09 -3.64 6.26
C LEU A 85 -20.20 -2.57 6.32
N GLY A 86 -20.98 -2.39 5.23
CA GLY A 86 -21.98 -1.33 5.12
C GLY A 86 -21.39 0.07 4.97
N LEU A 87 -20.17 0.18 4.46
CA LEU A 87 -19.42 1.43 4.31
C LEU A 87 -19.36 1.89 2.86
N LYS A 88 -19.27 3.22 2.68
CA LYS A 88 -18.89 3.80 1.40
C LYS A 88 -17.38 3.62 1.20
N LEU A 89 -16.97 3.37 -0.03
CA LEU A 89 -15.57 3.34 -0.42
C LEU A 89 -15.13 4.72 -0.91
N ARG A 90 -13.99 5.19 -0.43
CA ARG A 90 -13.25 6.31 -1.02
C ARG A 90 -11.83 5.87 -1.35
N ILE A 91 -11.40 6.10 -2.58
CA ILE A 91 -10.06 5.77 -3.04
C ILE A 91 -9.17 7.01 -2.99
N GLU A 92 -8.00 6.86 -2.41
CA GLU A 92 -6.90 7.82 -2.45
C GLU A 92 -5.69 7.17 -3.15
N VAL A 93 -5.18 7.82 -4.17
CA VAL A 93 -4.08 7.30 -4.98
C VAL A 93 -2.77 7.94 -4.57
N ALA A 94 -1.75 7.11 -4.33
CA ALA A 94 -0.39 7.55 -4.09
C ALA A 94 0.46 7.39 -5.37
N ARG A 95 1.55 8.12 -5.46
CA ARG A 95 2.47 8.06 -6.61
C ARG A 95 3.43 6.87 -6.58
N ASN A 96 3.73 6.37 -5.38
CA ASN A 96 4.66 5.27 -5.15
C ASN A 96 4.42 4.63 -3.78
N VAL A 97 5.07 3.50 -3.53
CA VAL A 97 4.91 2.72 -2.28
C VAL A 97 5.31 3.52 -1.03
N ARG A 98 6.33 4.37 -1.12
CA ARG A 98 6.76 5.20 0.02
C ARG A 98 5.67 6.19 0.42
N GLU A 99 5.08 6.89 -0.54
CA GLU A 99 3.96 7.81 -0.30
C GLU A 99 2.72 7.07 0.19
N LEU A 100 2.47 5.88 -0.34
CA LEU A 100 1.37 5.01 0.10
C LEU A 100 1.45 4.73 1.62
N ILE A 101 2.63 4.36 2.10
CA ILE A 101 2.88 4.10 3.52
C ILE A 101 2.83 5.40 4.35
N GLN A 102 3.38 6.49 3.84
CA GLN A 102 3.32 7.80 4.53
C GLN A 102 1.87 8.27 4.72
N LYS A 103 1.04 8.17 3.70
CA LYS A 103 -0.39 8.51 3.77
C LYS A 103 -1.15 7.64 4.78
N LEU A 104 -0.83 6.35 4.85
CA LEU A 104 -1.42 5.46 5.85
C LEU A 104 -1.02 5.89 7.27
N GLN A 105 0.27 6.14 7.50
CA GLN A 105 0.80 6.53 8.81
C GLN A 105 0.33 7.91 9.25
N SER A 106 0.10 8.84 8.33
CA SER A 106 -0.43 10.18 8.62
C SER A 106 -1.95 10.21 8.86
N GLY A 107 -2.64 9.09 8.64
CA GLY A 107 -4.10 9.00 8.80
C GLY A 107 -4.91 9.53 7.61
N GLU A 108 -4.29 9.73 6.45
CA GLU A 108 -4.98 10.13 5.22
C GLU A 108 -5.81 8.99 4.61
N GLY A 109 -5.59 7.75 5.03
CA GLY A 109 -6.36 6.58 4.66
C GLY A 109 -6.38 5.56 5.79
N ASP A 110 -7.30 4.60 5.69
CA ASP A 110 -7.52 3.57 6.70
C ASP A 110 -6.76 2.29 6.37
N MET A 111 -6.64 1.97 5.09
CA MET A 111 -6.10 0.70 4.61
C MET A 111 -5.39 0.87 3.27
N ILE A 112 -4.32 0.12 3.09
CA ILE A 112 -3.67 -0.05 1.78
C ILE A 112 -4.25 -1.30 1.11
N ALA A 113 -4.88 -1.13 -0.05
CA ALA A 113 -5.26 -2.21 -0.94
C ALA A 113 -4.34 -2.22 -2.16
N TYR A 114 -3.24 -2.88 -2.00
CA TYR A 114 -2.17 -3.05 -2.97
C TYR A 114 -1.38 -4.31 -2.60
N ASN A 115 -0.73 -4.96 -3.55
CA ASN A 115 0.20 -6.05 -3.25
C ASN A 115 1.47 -5.48 -2.61
N LEU A 116 1.34 -5.04 -1.36
CA LEU A 116 2.44 -4.44 -0.61
C LEU A 116 3.41 -5.53 -0.16
N PRO A 117 4.68 -5.49 -0.57
CA PRO A 117 5.67 -6.48 -0.14
C PRO A 117 5.79 -6.57 1.37
N ILE A 118 5.79 -7.79 1.90
CA ILE A 118 6.02 -8.05 3.33
C ILE A 118 7.52 -8.04 3.57
N THR A 119 8.03 -6.92 4.08
CA THR A 119 9.46 -6.72 4.36
C THR A 119 9.73 -6.56 5.85
N LYS A 120 10.96 -6.85 6.27
CA LYS A 120 11.39 -6.63 7.65
C LYS A 120 11.26 -5.15 8.05
N GLU A 121 11.55 -4.25 7.12
CA GLU A 121 11.47 -2.79 7.33
C GLU A 121 10.08 -2.34 7.81
N TRP A 122 9.02 -2.89 7.23
CA TRP A 122 7.65 -2.43 7.49
C TRP A 122 6.88 -3.26 8.52
N LYS A 123 7.37 -4.46 8.87
CA LYS A 123 6.69 -5.34 9.86
C LYS A 123 6.50 -4.70 11.22
N ASP A 124 7.40 -3.81 11.62
CA ASP A 124 7.33 -3.16 12.93
C ASP A 124 6.37 -1.95 12.94
N SER A 125 6.04 -1.40 11.78
CA SER A 125 5.21 -0.20 11.64
C SER A 125 3.82 -0.45 11.04
N LEU A 126 3.59 -1.59 10.41
CA LEU A 126 2.34 -1.96 9.76
C LEU A 126 1.79 -3.29 10.28
N LEU A 127 0.46 -3.44 10.20
CA LEU A 127 -0.22 -4.73 10.27
C LEU A 127 -0.59 -5.15 8.85
N TYR A 128 -0.02 -6.26 8.40
CA TYR A 128 -0.43 -6.89 7.14
C TYR A 128 -1.73 -7.66 7.35
N CYS A 129 -2.61 -7.62 6.38
CA CYS A 129 -3.95 -8.20 6.46
C CYS A 129 -4.45 -8.66 5.08
N GLY A 130 -5.62 -9.29 5.07
CA GLY A 130 -6.17 -9.88 3.88
C GLY A 130 -5.50 -11.21 3.54
N GLU A 131 -5.36 -11.50 2.25
CA GLU A 131 -4.69 -12.69 1.76
C GLU A 131 -3.22 -12.40 1.48
N ASP A 132 -2.35 -13.35 1.82
CA ASP A 132 -0.97 -13.34 1.37
C ASP A 132 -0.90 -13.76 -0.09
N ILE A 133 -0.47 -12.85 -0.94
CA ILE A 133 -0.26 -13.12 -2.36
C ILE A 133 1.24 -13.36 -2.58
N ILE A 134 1.55 -14.42 -3.30
CA ILE A 134 2.93 -14.72 -3.69
C ILE A 134 3.14 -14.22 -5.11
N THR A 135 4.09 -13.31 -5.28
CA THR A 135 4.51 -12.78 -6.58
C THR A 135 6.01 -12.95 -6.77
N HIS A 136 6.44 -12.97 -8.01
CA HIS A 136 7.84 -12.89 -8.39
C HIS A 136 7.99 -12.02 -9.63
N GLN A 137 9.19 -11.54 -9.87
CA GLN A 137 9.48 -10.71 -11.03
C GLN A 137 9.87 -11.58 -12.22
N VAL A 138 9.36 -11.22 -13.37
CA VAL A 138 9.61 -11.91 -14.64
C VAL A 138 10.17 -10.97 -15.68
N ILE A 139 10.95 -11.52 -16.60
CA ILE A 139 11.29 -10.85 -17.86
C ILE A 139 10.06 -10.86 -18.74
N VAL A 140 9.68 -9.70 -19.25
CA VAL A 140 8.66 -9.54 -20.28
C VAL A 140 9.38 -9.40 -21.61
N GLN A 141 9.10 -10.30 -22.54
CA GLN A 141 9.73 -10.40 -23.86
C GLN A 141 8.73 -10.86 -24.90
N GLN A 142 9.06 -10.78 -26.19
CA GLN A 142 8.22 -11.36 -27.22
C GLN A 142 8.39 -12.88 -27.30
N GLY A 143 7.28 -13.62 -27.39
CA GLY A 143 7.29 -15.07 -27.55
C GLY A 143 7.62 -15.53 -28.95
N ASN A 144 7.21 -14.74 -29.96
CA ASN A 144 7.33 -15.06 -31.39
C ASN A 144 8.05 -13.93 -32.16
N GLY A 145 9.02 -13.28 -31.53
CA GLY A 145 9.79 -12.21 -32.15
C GLY A 145 10.93 -12.70 -33.05
N LYS A 146 11.79 -11.78 -33.47
CA LYS A 146 13.00 -12.10 -34.27
C LYS A 146 13.96 -13.06 -33.58
N HIS A 147 13.94 -13.11 -32.26
CA HIS A 147 14.78 -13.95 -31.42
C HIS A 147 13.93 -14.91 -30.60
N LYS A 148 14.47 -16.08 -30.30
CA LYS A 148 13.84 -17.02 -29.37
C LYS A 148 13.78 -16.36 -27.98
N PRO A 149 12.70 -16.59 -27.21
CA PRO A 149 12.62 -16.12 -25.84
C PRO A 149 13.78 -16.65 -24.99
N LEU A 150 14.34 -15.78 -24.16
CA LEU A 150 15.34 -16.15 -23.15
C LEU A 150 14.69 -17.10 -22.15
N LYS A 151 15.43 -18.13 -21.74
CA LYS A 151 14.96 -19.16 -20.81
C LYS A 151 15.77 -19.24 -19.53
N ASP A 152 16.95 -18.61 -19.51
CA ASP A 152 17.84 -18.61 -18.37
C ASP A 152 18.35 -17.19 -18.09
N VAL A 153 18.57 -16.87 -16.81
CA VAL A 153 19.02 -15.54 -16.39
C VAL A 153 20.41 -15.19 -16.94
N THR A 154 21.26 -16.19 -17.21
CA THR A 154 22.59 -15.97 -17.80
C THR A 154 22.53 -15.44 -19.22
N GLU A 155 21.43 -15.69 -19.92
CA GLU A 155 21.19 -15.16 -21.28
C GLU A 155 20.89 -13.66 -21.31
N LEU A 156 20.65 -13.03 -20.13
CA LEU A 156 20.47 -11.59 -19.99
C LEU A 156 21.78 -10.82 -20.17
N ILE A 157 22.93 -11.46 -20.01
CA ILE A 157 24.24 -10.85 -20.25
C ILE A 157 24.32 -10.33 -21.70
N GLY A 158 24.65 -9.06 -21.86
CA GLY A 158 24.69 -8.38 -23.16
C GLY A 158 23.33 -7.92 -23.68
N LYS A 159 22.24 -8.05 -22.92
CA LYS A 159 20.91 -7.61 -23.31
C LYS A 159 20.56 -6.24 -22.74
N ASP A 160 19.77 -5.49 -23.52
CA ASP A 160 19.23 -4.20 -23.14
C ASP A 160 17.88 -4.38 -22.46
N ILE A 161 17.78 -4.03 -21.17
CA ILE A 161 16.56 -4.17 -20.38
C ILE A 161 16.12 -2.79 -19.88
N TYR A 162 14.90 -2.43 -20.18
CA TYR A 162 14.31 -1.13 -19.88
C TYR A 162 13.36 -1.24 -18.70
N VAL A 163 13.60 -0.48 -17.64
CA VAL A 163 12.80 -0.54 -16.40
C VAL A 163 12.60 0.82 -15.76
N LYS A 164 11.53 0.94 -15.00
CA LYS A 164 11.29 2.08 -14.12
C LYS A 164 12.21 2.01 -12.89
N PRO A 165 12.52 3.17 -12.27
CA PRO A 165 13.12 3.21 -10.93
C PRO A 165 12.27 2.44 -9.93
N GLY A 166 12.93 1.79 -8.95
CA GLY A 166 12.29 1.03 -7.89
C GLY A 166 12.65 -0.45 -7.93
N LYS A 167 11.78 -1.31 -7.41
CA LYS A 167 12.08 -2.73 -7.16
C LYS A 167 12.57 -3.53 -8.39
N TYR A 168 12.10 -3.21 -9.58
CA TYR A 168 12.53 -3.90 -10.81
C TYR A 168 13.96 -3.52 -11.17
N TYR A 169 14.28 -2.24 -11.10
CA TYR A 169 15.64 -1.75 -11.30
C TYR A 169 16.60 -2.33 -10.27
N ASP A 170 16.22 -2.28 -8.99
CA ASP A 170 17.05 -2.76 -7.89
C ASP A 170 17.33 -4.27 -8.03
N ARG A 171 16.31 -5.06 -8.42
CA ARG A 171 16.50 -6.49 -8.68
C ARG A 171 17.45 -6.76 -9.84
N LEU A 172 17.32 -6.01 -10.94
CA LEU A 172 18.23 -6.15 -12.08
C LEU A 172 19.67 -5.80 -11.73
N VAL A 173 19.90 -4.75 -10.94
CA VAL A 173 21.23 -4.39 -10.46
C VAL A 173 21.84 -5.52 -9.63
N ASN A 174 21.06 -6.10 -8.71
CA ASN A 174 21.50 -7.22 -7.90
C ASN A 174 21.80 -8.45 -8.76
N LEU A 175 20.90 -8.79 -9.69
CA LEU A 175 21.09 -9.91 -10.60
C LEU A 175 22.34 -9.71 -11.49
N ASN A 176 22.55 -8.50 -12.00
CA ASN A 176 23.73 -8.17 -12.78
C ASN A 176 25.04 -8.39 -11.99
N ASN A 177 25.03 -8.02 -10.70
CA ASN A 177 26.16 -8.27 -9.81
C ASN A 177 26.35 -9.78 -9.56
N GLU A 178 25.27 -10.52 -9.33
CA GLU A 178 25.28 -11.98 -9.14
C GLU A 178 25.86 -12.71 -10.36
N LEU A 179 25.59 -12.22 -11.56
CA LEU A 179 26.07 -12.78 -12.83
C LEU A 179 27.50 -12.30 -13.23
N GLY A 180 28.09 -11.41 -12.45
CA GLY A 180 29.42 -10.86 -12.76
C GLY A 180 29.39 -9.68 -13.74
N GLY A 181 28.22 -9.10 -13.98
CA GLY A 181 28.04 -7.93 -14.86
C GLY A 181 27.59 -8.31 -16.28
N GLY A 182 27.43 -7.29 -17.11
CA GLY A 182 27.14 -7.42 -18.54
C GLY A 182 25.69 -7.22 -18.95
N ILE A 183 24.72 -7.06 -18.02
CA ILE A 183 23.37 -6.65 -18.35
C ILE A 183 23.37 -5.13 -18.60
N HIS A 184 22.81 -4.70 -19.72
CA HIS A 184 22.65 -3.29 -20.05
C HIS A 184 21.29 -2.80 -19.48
N ILE A 185 21.31 -2.18 -18.31
CA ILE A 185 20.12 -1.73 -17.61
C ILE A 185 19.82 -0.28 -17.95
N HIS A 186 18.69 -0.03 -18.62
CA HIS A 186 18.19 1.28 -18.99
C HIS A 186 17.12 1.73 -18.02
N LYS A 187 17.45 2.67 -17.16
CA LYS A 187 16.55 3.26 -16.18
C LYS A 187 15.72 4.36 -16.82
N ILE A 188 14.42 4.11 -17.00
CA ILE A 188 13.50 5.07 -17.61
C ILE A 188 12.93 5.97 -16.52
N THR A 189 13.45 7.19 -16.47
CA THR A 189 12.98 8.24 -15.55
C THR A 189 11.88 9.06 -16.22
N GLY A 190 11.02 9.67 -15.40
CA GLY A 190 9.90 10.49 -15.85
C GLY A 190 8.56 9.85 -15.50
N ASP A 191 7.60 10.71 -15.16
CA ASP A 191 6.30 10.27 -14.61
C ASP A 191 5.30 9.89 -15.71
N SER A 192 5.60 10.22 -16.97
CA SER A 192 4.71 9.95 -18.10
C SER A 192 4.78 8.51 -18.64
N VAL A 193 5.81 7.74 -18.27
CA VAL A 193 5.96 6.34 -18.70
C VAL A 193 5.78 5.42 -17.51
N THR A 194 4.83 4.50 -17.62
CA THR A 194 4.53 3.48 -16.60
C THR A 194 5.24 2.16 -16.89
N ALA A 195 5.23 1.23 -15.93
CA ALA A 195 5.71 -0.13 -16.18
C ALA A 195 4.88 -0.84 -17.27
N GLU A 196 3.59 -0.56 -17.35
CA GLU A 196 2.68 -1.12 -18.35
C GLU A 196 2.94 -0.56 -19.75
N ASP A 197 3.34 0.72 -19.86
CA ASP A 197 3.79 1.28 -21.13
C ASP A 197 5.04 0.56 -21.65
N LEU A 198 5.97 0.20 -20.77
CA LEU A 198 7.14 -0.58 -21.16
C LEU A 198 6.75 -1.99 -21.63
N ILE A 199 5.79 -2.65 -20.98
CA ILE A 199 5.24 -3.93 -21.43
C ILE A 199 4.61 -3.79 -22.82
N THR A 200 3.83 -2.74 -23.03
CA THR A 200 3.23 -2.43 -24.35
C THR A 200 4.31 -2.21 -25.42
N GLN A 201 5.39 -1.49 -25.09
CA GLN A 201 6.52 -1.27 -26.01
C GLN A 201 7.23 -2.59 -26.36
N VAL A 202 7.36 -3.52 -25.41
CA VAL A 202 7.88 -4.87 -25.71
C VAL A 202 6.94 -5.61 -26.67
N ALA A 203 5.64 -5.59 -26.42
CA ALA A 203 4.65 -6.24 -27.30
C ALA A 203 4.69 -5.67 -28.72
N GLN A 204 4.94 -4.37 -28.87
CA GLN A 204 5.07 -3.68 -30.15
C GLN A 204 6.47 -3.83 -30.78
N GLY A 205 7.42 -4.46 -30.11
CA GLY A 205 8.79 -4.64 -30.60
C GLY A 205 9.64 -3.37 -30.59
N LYS A 206 9.22 -2.33 -29.85
CA LYS A 206 9.95 -1.06 -29.71
C LYS A 206 11.16 -1.17 -28.78
N ILE A 207 11.02 -1.99 -27.72
CA ILE A 207 12.10 -2.37 -26.81
C ILE A 207 12.13 -3.90 -26.68
N PRO A 208 13.29 -4.51 -26.41
CA PRO A 208 13.40 -5.97 -26.39
C PRO A 208 12.89 -6.60 -25.11
N TYR A 209 13.18 -6.00 -23.94
CA TYR A 209 12.93 -6.57 -22.63
C TYR A 209 12.53 -5.51 -21.62
N THR A 210 11.58 -5.86 -20.75
CA THR A 210 11.30 -5.15 -19.48
C THR A 210 11.09 -6.16 -18.36
N VAL A 211 10.86 -5.67 -17.15
CA VAL A 211 10.57 -6.48 -15.96
C VAL A 211 9.25 -6.05 -15.36
N ALA A 212 8.46 -7.02 -14.93
CA ALA A 212 7.24 -6.79 -14.19
C ALA A 212 7.00 -7.91 -13.16
N ASP A 213 6.12 -7.66 -12.20
CA ASP A 213 5.57 -8.74 -11.40
C ASP A 213 4.75 -9.68 -12.29
N ASN A 214 4.76 -10.95 -11.95
CA ASN A 214 4.12 -12.00 -12.74
C ASN A 214 2.60 -11.81 -12.91
N ASP A 215 1.91 -11.24 -11.92
CA ASP A 215 0.48 -10.92 -12.00
C ASP A 215 0.21 -9.78 -13.01
N LEU A 216 0.99 -8.69 -12.95
CA LEU A 216 0.91 -7.59 -13.90
C LEU A 216 1.26 -8.07 -15.32
N ALA A 217 2.31 -8.88 -15.44
CA ALA A 217 2.71 -9.46 -16.71
C ALA A 217 1.62 -10.39 -17.28
N LYS A 218 1.00 -11.21 -16.43
CA LYS A 218 -0.10 -12.10 -16.81
C LYS A 218 -1.31 -11.33 -17.32
N LEU A 219 -1.71 -10.26 -16.61
CA LEU A 219 -2.79 -9.38 -17.05
C LEU A 219 -2.49 -8.82 -18.44
N ASN A 220 -1.30 -8.23 -18.63
CA ASN A 220 -0.93 -7.63 -19.91
C ASN A 220 -0.82 -8.65 -21.03
N LYS A 221 -0.44 -9.89 -20.75
CA LYS A 221 -0.45 -10.98 -21.72
C LYS A 221 -1.85 -11.29 -22.27
N THR A 222 -2.92 -10.99 -21.52
CA THR A 222 -4.28 -11.14 -22.03
C THR A 222 -4.59 -10.16 -23.16
N TYR A 223 -3.96 -8.97 -23.15
CA TYR A 223 -4.06 -7.98 -24.23
C TYR A 223 -3.06 -8.23 -25.35
N TYR A 224 -1.86 -8.69 -24.99
CA TYR A 224 -0.75 -8.93 -25.90
C TYR A 224 -0.33 -10.41 -25.87
N PRO A 225 -1.07 -11.30 -26.56
CA PRO A 225 -0.79 -12.74 -26.53
C PRO A 225 0.59 -13.13 -27.07
N ASN A 226 1.25 -12.22 -27.79
CA ASN A 226 2.60 -12.39 -28.30
C ASN A 226 3.69 -12.26 -27.23
N LEU A 227 3.35 -11.92 -25.99
CA LEU A 227 4.31 -11.84 -24.89
C LEU A 227 4.65 -13.22 -24.34
N ASN A 228 5.93 -13.39 -23.99
CA ASN A 228 6.44 -14.47 -23.14
C ASN A 228 6.87 -13.89 -21.80
N ILE A 229 6.44 -14.51 -20.71
CA ILE A 229 6.65 -14.08 -19.34
C ILE A 229 7.14 -15.22 -18.44
N ASP A 230 7.78 -16.24 -19.04
CA ASP A 230 8.12 -17.48 -18.35
C ASP A 230 9.44 -17.38 -17.56
N LEU A 231 10.33 -16.43 -17.92
CA LEU A 231 11.62 -16.30 -17.26
C LEU A 231 11.50 -15.49 -15.96
N SER A 232 11.58 -16.16 -14.82
CA SER A 232 11.65 -15.53 -13.50
C SER A 232 13.06 -15.03 -13.21
N ILE A 233 13.16 -13.83 -12.62
CA ILE A 233 14.42 -13.21 -12.19
C ILE A 233 14.51 -12.94 -10.68
N SER A 234 13.48 -13.29 -9.94
CA SER A 234 13.46 -13.14 -8.48
C SER A 234 12.92 -14.39 -7.79
N PHE A 235 13.21 -14.52 -6.51
CA PHE A 235 12.48 -15.42 -5.64
C PHE A 235 11.05 -14.97 -5.43
N ASP A 236 10.21 -15.88 -4.98
CA ASP A 236 8.86 -15.59 -4.55
C ASP A 236 8.87 -14.59 -3.40
N GLN A 237 8.02 -13.58 -3.49
CA GLN A 237 7.83 -12.56 -2.48
C GLN A 237 6.38 -12.58 -2.02
N ARG A 238 6.17 -12.57 -0.71
CA ARG A 238 4.85 -12.40 -0.11
C ARG A 238 4.47 -10.93 -0.12
N SER A 239 3.24 -10.67 -0.50
CA SER A 239 2.63 -9.35 -0.47
C SER A 239 1.23 -9.44 0.12
N SER A 240 0.75 -8.38 0.72
CA SER A 240 -0.58 -8.35 1.33
C SER A 240 -1.09 -6.92 1.43
N TRP A 241 -2.36 -6.75 1.75
CA TRP A 241 -2.89 -5.48 2.21
C TRP A 241 -2.27 -5.11 3.57
N ALA A 242 -2.40 -3.85 3.96
CA ALA A 242 -1.88 -3.38 5.24
C ALA A 242 -2.74 -2.28 5.85
N VAL A 243 -2.71 -2.22 7.19
CA VAL A 243 -3.33 -1.16 7.99
C VAL A 243 -2.30 -0.65 9.01
N ARG A 244 -2.64 0.44 9.72
CA ARG A 244 -1.82 0.92 10.83
C ARG A 244 -1.76 -0.12 11.96
N LYS A 245 -0.69 -0.05 12.76
CA LYS A 245 -0.51 -0.90 13.95
C LYS A 245 -1.64 -0.79 14.97
N ASP A 246 -2.27 0.36 15.06
CA ASP A 246 -3.37 0.66 15.97
C ASP A 246 -4.77 0.37 15.38
N SER A 247 -4.82 -0.35 14.27
CA SER A 247 -6.07 -0.77 13.61
C SER A 247 -6.22 -2.29 13.52
N PRO A 248 -6.08 -3.04 14.64
CA PRO A 248 -6.12 -4.51 14.61
C PRO A 248 -7.50 -5.08 14.24
N GLU A 249 -8.59 -4.40 14.57
CA GLU A 249 -9.94 -4.86 14.23
C GLU A 249 -10.20 -4.77 12.73
N LEU A 250 -9.74 -3.69 12.08
CA LEU A 250 -9.82 -3.56 10.62
C LEU A 250 -8.96 -4.65 9.94
N ALA A 251 -7.75 -4.90 10.45
CA ALA A 251 -6.89 -5.96 9.94
C ALA A 251 -7.57 -7.33 10.01
N ALA A 252 -8.16 -7.66 11.17
CA ALA A 252 -8.87 -8.91 11.36
C ALA A 252 -10.09 -9.02 10.44
N ALA A 253 -10.85 -7.94 10.29
CA ALA A 253 -12.01 -7.90 9.40
C ALA A 253 -11.62 -8.14 7.94
N ALA A 254 -10.55 -7.51 7.44
CA ALA A 254 -10.06 -7.72 6.08
C ALA A 254 -9.58 -9.15 5.85
N THR A 255 -8.86 -9.72 6.80
CA THR A 255 -8.36 -11.11 6.71
C THR A 255 -9.51 -12.12 6.71
N ASN A 256 -10.48 -11.95 7.60
CA ASN A 256 -11.65 -12.82 7.66
C ASN A 256 -12.49 -12.71 6.38
N TRP A 257 -12.71 -11.49 5.90
CA TRP A 257 -13.45 -11.26 4.66
C TRP A 257 -12.81 -11.98 3.47
N HIS A 258 -11.49 -11.88 3.28
CA HIS A 258 -10.79 -12.60 2.22
C HIS A 258 -10.99 -14.10 2.34
N LYS A 259 -10.76 -14.66 3.52
CA LYS A 259 -10.90 -16.09 3.78
C LYS A 259 -12.29 -16.61 3.44
N GLU A 260 -13.33 -15.83 3.75
CA GLU A 260 -14.72 -16.21 3.52
C GLU A 260 -15.17 -15.98 2.07
N ASN A 261 -14.59 -15.02 1.36
CA ASN A 261 -15.11 -14.56 0.07
C ASN A 261 -14.25 -14.93 -1.14
N MET A 262 -13.01 -15.44 -0.98
CA MET A 262 -12.12 -15.76 -2.10
C MET A 262 -12.70 -16.80 -3.10
N THR A 263 -13.70 -17.57 -2.68
CA THR A 263 -14.44 -18.50 -3.55
C THR A 263 -15.83 -17.98 -3.93
N SER A 264 -16.20 -16.77 -3.52
CA SER A 264 -17.48 -16.17 -3.84
C SER A 264 -17.61 -15.88 -5.34
N PRO A 265 -18.86 -15.89 -5.89
CA PRO A 265 -19.06 -15.53 -7.30
C PRO A 265 -18.52 -14.14 -7.66
N ALA A 266 -18.66 -13.16 -6.78
CA ALA A 266 -18.18 -11.79 -7.01
C ALA A 266 -16.65 -11.73 -7.09
N TYR A 267 -15.95 -12.37 -6.15
CA TYR A 267 -14.50 -12.45 -6.13
C TYR A 267 -13.97 -13.19 -7.37
N THR A 268 -14.57 -14.35 -7.67
CA THR A 268 -14.20 -15.17 -8.84
C THR A 268 -14.44 -14.42 -10.15
N ALA A 269 -15.52 -13.62 -10.26
CA ALA A 269 -15.79 -12.80 -11.43
C ALA A 269 -14.71 -11.71 -11.62
N SER A 270 -14.28 -11.05 -10.53
CA SER A 270 -13.18 -10.08 -10.58
C SER A 270 -11.87 -10.75 -11.00
N MET A 271 -11.52 -11.91 -10.43
CA MET A 271 -10.33 -12.67 -10.82
C MET A 271 -10.34 -13.01 -12.33
N LYS A 272 -11.44 -13.52 -12.83
CA LYS A 272 -11.58 -13.87 -14.26
C LYS A 272 -11.49 -12.65 -15.15
N ARG A 273 -12.10 -11.53 -14.75
CA ARG A 273 -12.08 -10.28 -15.50
C ARG A 273 -10.66 -9.80 -15.76
N TYR A 274 -9.83 -9.76 -14.71
CA TYR A 274 -8.50 -9.16 -14.78
C TYR A 274 -7.40 -10.13 -15.21
N PHE A 275 -7.54 -11.43 -14.98
CA PHE A 275 -6.44 -12.38 -15.19
C PHE A 275 -6.71 -13.51 -16.17
N GLU A 276 -7.96 -13.72 -16.62
CA GLU A 276 -8.30 -14.84 -17.49
C GLU A 276 -9.02 -14.43 -18.77
N ASN A 277 -9.70 -13.30 -18.80
CA ASN A 277 -10.58 -12.94 -19.91
C ASN A 277 -10.42 -11.51 -20.41
N SER A 278 -9.51 -11.31 -21.37
CA SER A 278 -9.22 -10.01 -22.00
C SER A 278 -10.42 -9.35 -22.69
N LYS A 279 -11.45 -10.13 -23.08
CA LYS A 279 -12.64 -9.59 -23.74
C LYS A 279 -13.56 -8.82 -22.77
N MET A 280 -13.40 -9.01 -21.49
CA MET A 280 -14.19 -8.31 -20.45
C MET A 280 -13.55 -7.00 -20.01
N MET A 281 -12.34 -6.73 -20.46
CA MET A 281 -11.61 -5.49 -20.17
C MET A 281 -11.66 -4.53 -21.34
N PRO A 282 -11.76 -3.24 -21.09
CA PRO A 282 -11.63 -2.24 -22.12
C PRO A 282 -10.26 -2.34 -22.81
N HIS A 283 -10.23 -2.16 -24.11
CA HIS A 283 -8.98 -2.10 -24.87
C HIS A 283 -8.20 -0.85 -24.44
N SER A 284 -7.01 -1.08 -23.93
CA SER A 284 -6.07 -0.09 -23.41
C SER A 284 -6.57 0.65 -22.15
N PRO A 285 -5.96 0.45 -20.99
CA PRO A 285 -6.35 1.14 -19.75
C PRO A 285 -5.88 2.60 -19.68
N ILE A 286 -5.18 3.12 -20.68
CA ILE A 286 -4.65 4.51 -20.71
C ILE A 286 -4.78 5.12 -22.09
#